data_339c3b9df71d98ea10c86683afdd73c1
#
_entry.id   339c3b9df71d98ea10c86683afdd73c1
#
_cell.length_a   1.000
_cell.length_b   1.000
_cell.length_c   1.000
_cell.angle_alpha   90.00
_cell.angle_beta   90.00
_cell.angle_gamma   90.00
#
_symmetry.space_group_name_H-M   'P 1'
#
loop_
_entity.id
_entity.type
_entity.pdbx_description
1 polymer ?
#
loop_
_entity_poly.entity_id
_entity_poly.type
_entity_poly.pdbx_seq_one_letter_code
_entity_poly.pdbx_strand_id
1 'polypeptide(L)'
;MSEKVVIIGGGLGGLTTGLILQRNGYDVTVLDMGVQIGGCLQCFTRKGAKFETGMHFIGSAAPGQTMDRLFRYFGLSDEVKLSSLDNEAYNIVDLDGDKFRFPVGREAFIERMGGYFPHQKDAIVNYVALVDKISTASNLNSFASDSRDMAIDAEYQTRAMDEVLSSLFTDPLAASVLAGDLPLYAARAGKTPFSQHAFIMDFYNNSAYRVVGGSDSIALALQRQIEDAGGRVLIRKKAVKIHCNDVKATAVETQDGEIYGADWVVGAIHPKRLLELLDTRLIRPAFRSRIMSIPQSSAVFALYVSFKDGAMPYMNSNSFCYNAHTPWNCEDYTDSDWPKGFLYMHMCHEDGARWAKSGVVLSYMNMSEVLKWKGTPLGRRGQDYEDFKQERALRLMEAMEKHHPGFSAAVENWYTSTPLTYLDYTGAEDGGMYGVAKDISLGAAGRVPYRTKVPNLLLSGQNVNSHGILGVIVGTIVTCSALLPPGRIYEQISRI
;
A
#
# COMPACT_ATOMS: atom_id res chain seq x y z
N MET A 1 15.57 -28.44 18.58
CA MET A 1 16.05 -27.12 18.12
C MET A 1 14.91 -26.52 17.27
N SER A 2 14.62 -25.24 17.43
CA SER A 2 13.65 -24.54 16.62
C SER A 2 14.11 -24.46 15.16
N GLU A 3 13.18 -24.59 14.20
CA GLU A 3 13.50 -24.42 12.78
C GLU A 3 13.89 -22.96 12.49
N LYS A 4 14.94 -22.76 11.70
CA LYS A 4 15.46 -21.46 11.33
C LYS A 4 14.72 -20.88 10.14
N VAL A 5 14.19 -19.68 10.29
CA VAL A 5 13.54 -18.93 9.21
C VAL A 5 14.34 -17.67 8.89
N VAL A 6 14.81 -17.57 7.66
CA VAL A 6 15.43 -16.35 7.16
C VAL A 6 14.42 -15.61 6.25
N ILE A 7 14.14 -14.36 6.61
CA ILE A 7 13.21 -13.49 5.89
C ILE A 7 14.01 -12.40 5.17
N ILE A 8 13.81 -12.28 3.86
CA ILE A 8 14.44 -11.27 3.02
C ILE A 8 13.47 -10.11 2.82
N GLY A 9 13.78 -8.95 3.40
CA GLY A 9 12.98 -7.72 3.36
C GLY A 9 12.32 -7.40 4.70
N GLY A 10 12.68 -6.25 5.28
CA GLY A 10 12.19 -5.70 6.56
C GLY A 10 11.05 -4.68 6.38
N GLY A 11 10.25 -4.80 5.32
CA GLY A 11 8.98 -4.09 5.18
C GLY A 11 7.87 -4.70 6.03
N LEU A 12 6.66 -4.15 5.99
CA LEU A 12 5.51 -4.63 6.78
C LEU A 12 5.31 -6.16 6.64
N GLY A 13 5.36 -6.68 5.39
CA GLY A 13 5.18 -8.12 5.16
C GLY A 13 6.24 -9.00 5.82
N GLY A 14 7.51 -8.58 5.76
CA GLY A 14 8.59 -9.32 6.41
C GLY A 14 8.55 -9.25 7.93
N LEU A 15 8.29 -8.06 8.48
CA LEU A 15 8.19 -7.86 9.92
C LEU A 15 7.00 -8.61 10.54
N THR A 16 5.81 -8.54 9.93
CA THR A 16 4.63 -9.28 10.42
C THR A 16 4.79 -10.79 10.25
N THR A 17 5.40 -11.27 9.14
CA THR A 17 5.77 -12.68 8.97
C THR A 17 6.73 -13.11 10.08
N GLY A 18 7.76 -12.30 10.34
CA GLY A 18 8.77 -12.59 11.36
C GLY A 18 8.17 -12.70 12.74
N LEU A 19 7.32 -11.75 13.13
CA LEU A 19 6.69 -11.76 14.44
C LEU A 19 5.74 -12.95 14.63
N ILE A 20 4.90 -13.25 13.63
CA ILE A 20 4.01 -14.42 13.69
C ILE A 20 4.82 -15.71 13.89
N LEU A 21 5.85 -15.94 13.09
CA LEU A 21 6.64 -17.17 13.15
C LEU A 21 7.49 -17.24 14.42
N GLN A 22 8.10 -16.14 14.86
CA GLN A 22 8.87 -16.08 16.11
C GLN A 22 8.01 -16.45 17.32
N ARG A 23 6.79 -15.88 17.42
CA ARG A 23 5.83 -16.19 18.50
C ARG A 23 5.29 -17.63 18.44
N ASN A 24 5.44 -18.30 17.30
CA ASN A 24 5.03 -19.69 17.12
C ASN A 24 6.22 -20.68 17.14
N GLY A 25 7.37 -20.30 17.69
CA GLY A 25 8.46 -21.20 18.03
C GLY A 25 9.55 -21.38 16.97
N TYR A 26 9.56 -20.57 15.91
CA TYR A 26 10.65 -20.54 14.93
C TYR A 26 11.78 -19.64 15.39
N ASP A 27 13.01 -19.90 14.92
CA ASP A 27 14.19 -19.01 15.11
C ASP A 27 14.29 -18.06 13.91
N VAL A 28 13.81 -16.82 14.06
CA VAL A 28 13.63 -15.88 12.95
C VAL A 28 14.78 -14.88 12.84
N THR A 29 15.27 -14.72 11.62
CA THR A 29 16.17 -13.62 11.23
C THR A 29 15.60 -12.87 10.05
N VAL A 30 15.30 -11.59 10.22
CA VAL A 30 14.89 -10.67 9.13
C VAL A 30 16.12 -9.92 8.62
N LEU A 31 16.34 -9.95 7.31
CA LEU A 31 17.42 -9.25 6.62
C LEU A 31 16.85 -8.11 5.78
N ASP A 32 17.33 -6.88 5.99
CA ASP A 32 16.96 -5.73 5.15
C ASP A 32 18.19 -5.04 4.58
N MET A 33 18.11 -4.63 3.31
CA MET A 33 19.20 -3.93 2.63
C MET A 33 19.33 -2.47 3.06
N GLY A 34 18.26 -1.88 3.60
CA GLY A 34 18.18 -0.47 3.95
C GLY A 34 18.99 -0.09 5.18
N VAL A 35 19.14 1.20 5.38
CA VAL A 35 19.72 1.78 6.61
C VAL A 35 18.69 1.87 7.75
N GLN A 36 17.44 1.66 7.42
CA GLN A 36 16.29 1.58 8.32
C GLN A 36 15.28 0.55 7.79
N ILE A 37 14.53 -0.07 8.66
CA ILE A 37 13.46 -1.00 8.32
C ILE A 37 12.18 -0.24 7.89
N GLY A 38 11.16 -0.99 7.45
CA GLY A 38 9.81 -0.49 7.25
C GLY A 38 9.33 -0.52 5.81
N GLY A 39 10.24 -0.53 4.81
CA GLY A 39 9.82 -0.47 3.40
C GLY A 39 8.95 0.78 3.13
N CYS A 40 7.72 0.60 2.66
CA CYS A 40 6.78 1.71 2.43
C CYS A 40 6.21 2.36 3.72
N LEU A 41 6.52 1.84 4.90
CA LEU A 41 6.22 2.50 6.18
C LEU A 41 7.31 3.50 6.60
N GLN A 42 8.42 3.56 5.88
CA GLN A 42 9.53 4.45 6.22
C GLN A 42 9.11 5.91 6.16
N CYS A 43 9.68 6.68 7.09
CA CYS A 43 9.65 8.13 7.05
C CYS A 43 11.07 8.68 6.83
N PHE A 44 11.18 9.89 6.31
CA PHE A 44 12.45 10.61 6.25
C PHE A 44 12.29 12.02 6.83
N THR A 45 13.38 12.58 7.32
CA THR A 45 13.41 13.94 7.87
C THR A 45 14.33 14.83 7.04
N ARG A 46 13.88 16.05 6.72
CA ARG A 46 14.67 17.09 6.07
C ARG A 46 14.39 18.44 6.71
N LYS A 47 15.44 19.17 7.11
CA LYS A 47 15.33 20.48 7.76
C LYS A 47 14.31 20.52 8.92
N GLY A 48 14.26 19.47 9.73
CA GLY A 48 13.36 19.36 10.88
C GLY A 48 11.93 18.91 10.56
N ALA A 49 11.51 18.87 9.30
CA ALA A 49 10.22 18.34 8.90
C ALA A 49 10.32 16.82 8.58
N LYS A 50 9.37 16.05 9.06
CA LYS A 50 9.24 14.60 8.81
C LYS A 50 8.20 14.34 7.72
N PHE A 51 8.42 13.33 6.91
CA PHE A 51 7.58 12.95 5.78
C PHE A 51 7.40 11.44 5.73
N GLU A 52 6.18 11.01 5.41
CA GLU A 52 5.84 9.61 5.13
C GLU A 52 6.05 9.29 3.64
N THR A 53 6.50 8.07 3.33
CA THR A 53 6.87 7.71 1.95
C THR A 53 5.83 6.89 1.21
N GLY A 54 4.96 6.13 1.90
CA GLY A 54 4.04 5.23 1.20
C GLY A 54 2.79 4.83 1.97
N MET A 55 2.72 5.04 3.31
CA MET A 55 1.50 4.82 4.07
C MET A 55 1.15 6.10 4.84
N HIS A 56 -0.01 6.66 4.59
CA HIS A 56 -0.40 7.97 5.09
C HIS A 56 -1.65 7.95 5.99
N PHE A 57 -2.46 6.91 5.87
CA PHE A 57 -3.65 6.71 6.70
C PHE A 57 -4.10 5.24 6.65
N ILE A 58 -4.89 4.84 7.63
CA ILE A 58 -5.40 3.47 7.79
C ILE A 58 -6.90 3.49 8.06
N GLY A 59 -7.59 2.45 7.62
CA GLY A 59 -9.03 2.26 7.88
C GLY A 59 -9.28 1.25 8.99
N SER A 60 -10.54 1.09 9.37
CA SER A 60 -11.07 0.04 10.26
C SER A 60 -10.25 -0.14 11.55
N ALA A 61 -9.79 0.97 12.17
CA ALA A 61 -8.95 0.95 13.36
C ALA A 61 -9.66 1.44 14.63
N ALA A 62 -10.98 1.71 14.58
CA ALA A 62 -11.77 1.97 15.78
C ALA A 62 -11.86 0.72 16.66
N PRO A 63 -12.12 0.86 17.97
CA PRO A 63 -12.17 -0.27 18.90
C PRO A 63 -13.05 -1.43 18.42
N GLY A 64 -12.49 -2.63 18.41
CA GLY A 64 -13.14 -3.86 17.95
C GLY A 64 -13.12 -4.10 16.43
N GLN A 65 -12.72 -3.12 15.61
CA GLN A 65 -12.60 -3.27 14.17
C GLN A 65 -11.34 -4.07 13.79
N THR A 66 -11.24 -4.41 12.51
CA THR A 66 -10.21 -5.32 11.97
C THR A 66 -8.78 -4.89 12.29
N MET A 67 -8.43 -3.62 12.06
CA MET A 67 -7.06 -3.13 12.32
C MET A 67 -6.77 -2.96 13.81
N ASP A 68 -7.75 -2.58 14.64
CA ASP A 68 -7.59 -2.55 16.08
C ASP A 68 -7.27 -3.95 16.64
N ARG A 69 -8.00 -4.97 16.20
CA ARG A 69 -7.73 -6.38 16.56
C ARG A 69 -6.34 -6.84 16.13
N LEU A 70 -5.91 -6.46 14.92
CA LEU A 70 -4.57 -6.76 14.43
C LEU A 70 -3.49 -6.01 15.21
N PHE A 71 -3.71 -4.74 15.54
CA PHE A 71 -2.77 -3.96 16.35
C PHE A 71 -2.59 -4.58 17.73
N ARG A 72 -3.69 -5.00 18.37
CA ARG A 72 -3.62 -5.76 19.63
C ARG A 72 -2.88 -7.08 19.46
N TYR A 73 -3.20 -7.86 18.41
CA TYR A 73 -2.52 -9.12 18.12
C TYR A 73 -1.01 -8.97 17.97
N PHE A 74 -0.57 -7.92 17.29
CA PHE A 74 0.86 -7.64 17.12
C PHE A 74 1.50 -6.93 18.32
N GLY A 75 0.73 -6.47 19.30
CA GLY A 75 1.24 -5.72 20.45
C GLY A 75 1.59 -4.27 20.11
N LEU A 76 0.87 -3.66 19.16
CA LEU A 76 1.15 -2.31 18.66
C LEU A 76 0.29 -1.23 19.33
N SER A 77 -0.80 -1.59 20.01
CA SER A 77 -1.82 -0.64 20.48
C SER A 77 -1.28 0.40 21.47
N ASP A 78 -0.31 0.04 22.30
CA ASP A 78 0.29 0.96 23.28
C ASP A 78 1.46 1.78 22.67
N GLU A 79 1.99 1.36 21.54
CA GLU A 79 3.18 1.96 20.94
C GLU A 79 2.85 2.87 19.74
N VAL A 80 1.76 2.60 19.03
CA VAL A 80 1.34 3.32 17.83
C VAL A 80 0.09 4.14 18.13
N LYS A 81 0.26 5.45 18.23
CA LYS A 81 -0.86 6.37 18.46
C LYS A 81 -1.58 6.67 17.15
N LEU A 82 -2.90 6.64 17.19
CA LEU A 82 -3.78 6.95 16.08
C LEU A 82 -4.59 8.21 16.35
N SER A 83 -4.77 9.04 15.33
CA SER A 83 -5.65 10.20 15.32
C SER A 83 -6.74 9.99 14.26
N SER A 84 -8.02 10.10 14.63
CA SER A 84 -9.11 9.91 13.67
C SER A 84 -9.11 11.03 12.64
N LEU A 85 -9.38 10.67 11.38
CA LEU A 85 -9.71 11.63 10.35
C LEU A 85 -11.10 12.24 10.62
N ASP A 86 -11.43 13.31 9.90
CA ASP A 86 -12.73 13.96 9.99
C ASP A 86 -13.85 12.97 9.60
N ASN A 87 -14.71 12.64 10.54
CA ASN A 87 -15.82 11.71 10.33
C ASN A 87 -16.83 12.22 9.29
N GLU A 88 -16.93 13.54 9.09
CA GLU A 88 -17.79 14.14 8.08
C GLU A 88 -17.17 14.14 6.68
N ALA A 89 -15.84 13.98 6.59
CA ALA A 89 -15.11 14.04 5.34
C ALA A 89 -13.71 13.43 5.44
N TYR A 90 -13.59 12.12 5.67
CA TYR A 90 -12.25 11.49 5.68
C TYR A 90 -11.56 11.56 4.32
N ASN A 91 -12.33 11.52 3.23
CA ASN A 91 -11.89 11.80 1.86
C ASN A 91 -12.73 12.93 1.25
N ILE A 92 -12.09 13.77 0.46
CA ILE A 92 -12.72 14.80 -0.38
C ILE A 92 -12.31 14.49 -1.82
N VAL A 93 -13.28 14.20 -2.66
CA VAL A 93 -13.10 14.04 -4.11
C VAL A 93 -13.46 15.36 -4.76
N ASP A 94 -12.49 15.97 -5.45
CA ASP A 94 -12.62 17.25 -6.16
C ASP A 94 -12.52 16.97 -7.67
N LEU A 95 -13.64 17.05 -8.36
CA LEU A 95 -13.75 16.86 -9.81
C LEU A 95 -13.89 18.22 -10.49
N ASP A 96 -12.79 18.81 -10.95
CA ASP A 96 -12.70 20.12 -11.61
C ASP A 96 -13.33 21.27 -10.80
N GLY A 97 -13.18 21.23 -9.47
CA GLY A 97 -13.72 22.23 -8.54
C GLY A 97 -14.97 21.80 -7.77
N ASP A 98 -15.70 20.79 -8.25
CA ASP A 98 -16.85 20.23 -7.57
C ASP A 98 -16.39 19.24 -6.48
N LYS A 99 -16.69 19.55 -5.21
CA LYS A 99 -16.17 18.83 -4.05
C LYS A 99 -17.22 17.92 -3.42
N PHE A 100 -16.90 16.63 -3.36
CA PHE A 100 -17.73 15.58 -2.77
C PHE A 100 -17.04 15.01 -1.53
N ARG A 101 -17.71 15.07 -0.38
CA ARG A 101 -17.17 14.65 0.92
C ARG A 101 -17.64 13.24 1.26
N PHE A 102 -16.71 12.36 1.61
CA PHE A 102 -16.99 10.99 2.01
C PHE A 102 -16.95 10.91 3.53
N PRO A 103 -18.11 10.76 4.19
CA PRO A 103 -18.18 10.60 5.63
C PRO A 103 -17.87 9.16 6.04
N VAL A 104 -17.49 9.00 7.32
CA VAL A 104 -17.36 7.69 7.96
C VAL A 104 -18.77 7.16 8.31
N GLY A 105 -18.98 5.85 8.08
CA GLY A 105 -20.22 5.17 8.39
C GLY A 105 -21.16 5.04 7.19
N ARG A 106 -21.75 3.85 7.04
CA ARG A 106 -22.59 3.48 5.88
C ARG A 106 -23.82 4.37 5.73
N GLU A 107 -24.51 4.62 6.83
CA GLU A 107 -25.73 5.43 6.85
C GLU A 107 -25.41 6.89 6.47
N ALA A 108 -24.38 7.47 7.10
CA ALA A 108 -23.93 8.82 6.79
C ALA A 108 -23.47 8.94 5.33
N PHE A 109 -22.80 7.90 4.80
CA PHE A 109 -22.39 7.86 3.39
C PHE A 109 -23.60 7.84 2.45
N ILE A 110 -24.60 6.98 2.72
CA ILE A 110 -25.84 6.92 1.92
C ILE A 110 -26.56 8.28 1.95
N GLU A 111 -26.70 8.89 3.11
CA GLU A 111 -27.35 10.19 3.26
C GLU A 111 -26.60 11.28 2.47
N ARG A 112 -25.30 11.37 2.66
CA ARG A 112 -24.43 12.38 2.01
C ARG A 112 -24.43 12.23 0.48
N MET A 113 -24.20 11.02 -0.02
CA MET A 113 -24.23 10.75 -1.47
C MET A 113 -25.64 10.93 -2.05
N GLY A 114 -26.68 10.52 -1.34
CA GLY A 114 -28.07 10.76 -1.72
C GLY A 114 -28.45 12.24 -1.75
N GLY A 115 -27.79 13.08 -0.95
CA GLY A 115 -27.91 14.54 -1.02
C GLY A 115 -27.27 15.13 -2.27
N TYR A 116 -26.11 14.64 -2.69
CA TYR A 116 -25.47 15.05 -3.95
C TYR A 116 -26.20 14.54 -5.18
N PHE A 117 -26.74 13.32 -5.13
CA PHE A 117 -27.38 12.63 -6.25
C PHE A 117 -28.79 12.14 -5.89
N PRO A 118 -29.77 13.06 -5.71
CA PRO A 118 -31.12 12.68 -5.25
C PRO A 118 -31.82 11.65 -6.17
N HIS A 119 -31.53 11.70 -7.47
CA HIS A 119 -32.11 10.78 -8.47
C HIS A 119 -31.42 9.41 -8.51
N GLN A 120 -30.33 9.21 -7.76
CA GLN A 120 -29.57 7.96 -7.68
C GLN A 120 -29.66 7.29 -6.30
N LYS A 121 -30.59 7.71 -5.43
CA LYS A 121 -30.68 7.23 -4.04
C LYS A 121 -30.71 5.72 -3.92
N ASP A 122 -31.55 5.06 -4.71
CA ASP A 122 -31.69 3.60 -4.71
C ASP A 122 -30.39 2.92 -5.20
N ALA A 123 -29.75 3.51 -6.21
CA ALA A 123 -28.46 3.02 -6.71
C ALA A 123 -27.36 3.12 -5.64
N ILE A 124 -27.35 4.20 -4.85
CA ILE A 124 -26.40 4.39 -3.73
C ILE A 124 -26.63 3.35 -2.64
N VAL A 125 -27.89 3.10 -2.27
CA VAL A 125 -28.25 2.06 -1.28
C VAL A 125 -27.79 0.68 -1.79
N ASN A 126 -28.07 0.35 -3.04
CA ASN A 126 -27.68 -0.92 -3.66
C ASN A 126 -26.14 -1.05 -3.74
N TYR A 127 -25.43 0.03 -4.07
CA TYR A 127 -23.98 0.06 -4.08
C TYR A 127 -23.38 -0.24 -2.70
N VAL A 128 -23.86 0.44 -1.65
CA VAL A 128 -23.37 0.21 -0.27
C VAL A 128 -23.70 -1.21 0.20
N ALA A 129 -24.88 -1.72 -0.11
CA ALA A 129 -25.26 -3.10 0.19
C ALA A 129 -24.38 -4.13 -0.55
N LEU A 130 -24.01 -3.84 -1.81
CA LEU A 130 -23.10 -4.69 -2.59
C LEU A 130 -21.69 -4.68 -2.02
N VAL A 131 -21.16 -3.49 -1.65
CA VAL A 131 -19.87 -3.34 -0.98
C VAL A 131 -19.82 -4.15 0.31
N ASP A 132 -20.85 -4.02 1.17
CA ASP A 132 -20.98 -4.81 2.40
C ASP A 132 -21.01 -6.30 2.15
N LYS A 133 -21.80 -6.74 1.19
CA LYS A 133 -21.95 -8.15 0.83
C LYS A 133 -20.62 -8.77 0.38
N ILE A 134 -19.82 -8.06 -0.42
CA ILE A 134 -18.52 -8.52 -0.89
C ILE A 134 -17.50 -8.53 0.25
N SER A 135 -17.42 -7.46 1.05
CA SER A 135 -16.43 -7.35 2.13
C SER A 135 -16.68 -8.38 3.23
N THR A 136 -17.94 -8.66 3.57
CA THR A 136 -18.32 -9.67 4.57
C THR A 136 -18.23 -11.11 4.07
N ALA A 137 -18.25 -11.34 2.76
CA ALA A 137 -18.02 -12.67 2.18
C ALA A 137 -16.57 -13.15 2.34
N SER A 138 -15.63 -12.25 2.61
CA SER A 138 -14.23 -12.59 2.82
C SER A 138 -13.94 -12.96 4.28
N ASN A 139 -13.51 -14.23 4.51
CA ASN A 139 -13.03 -14.68 5.81
C ASN A 139 -11.81 -13.89 6.32
N LEU A 140 -11.10 -13.26 5.41
CA LEU A 140 -9.87 -12.51 5.70
C LEU A 140 -10.15 -11.20 6.44
N ASN A 141 -11.32 -10.59 6.23
CA ASN A 141 -11.72 -9.36 6.92
C ASN A 141 -12.39 -9.66 8.28
N SER A 142 -13.09 -10.79 8.40
CA SER A 142 -13.79 -11.17 9.62
C SER A 142 -12.94 -11.97 10.61
N PHE A 143 -11.78 -12.51 10.18
CA PHE A 143 -10.99 -13.50 10.93
C PHE A 143 -11.81 -14.67 11.43
N ALA A 144 -12.91 -15.02 10.73
CA ALA A 144 -13.75 -16.16 11.04
C ALA A 144 -13.28 -17.38 10.24
N SER A 145 -13.36 -18.56 10.87
CA SER A 145 -13.01 -19.83 10.23
C SER A 145 -14.14 -20.41 9.36
N ASP A 146 -15.33 -19.82 9.45
CA ASP A 146 -16.53 -20.35 8.78
C ASP A 146 -16.52 -20.04 7.28
N SER A 147 -16.92 -21.03 6.48
CA SER A 147 -17.10 -20.89 5.04
C SER A 147 -18.26 -19.94 4.76
N ARG A 148 -17.98 -18.67 4.46
CA ARG A 148 -18.96 -17.71 3.94
C ARG A 148 -19.08 -17.87 2.43
N ASP A 149 -20.06 -17.21 1.84
CA ASP A 149 -20.35 -17.31 0.41
C ASP A 149 -19.19 -16.76 -0.44
N MET A 150 -18.20 -17.62 -0.69
CA MET A 150 -17.04 -17.32 -1.53
C MET A 150 -17.39 -17.09 -3.01
N ALA A 151 -18.62 -17.46 -3.44
CA ALA A 151 -19.03 -17.31 -4.83
C ALA A 151 -19.18 -15.83 -5.21
N ILE A 152 -19.66 -15.00 -4.29
CA ILE A 152 -19.82 -13.54 -4.52
C ILE A 152 -18.47 -12.86 -4.70
N ASP A 153 -17.50 -13.13 -3.81
CA ASP A 153 -16.16 -12.55 -3.98
C ASP A 153 -15.54 -13.03 -5.30
N ALA A 154 -15.67 -14.31 -5.64
CA ALA A 154 -15.17 -14.87 -6.89
C ALA A 154 -15.80 -14.20 -8.13
N GLU A 155 -17.10 -13.90 -8.11
CA GLU A 155 -17.77 -13.17 -9.20
C GLU A 155 -17.15 -11.80 -9.40
N TYR A 156 -17.06 -10.99 -8.35
CA TYR A 156 -16.57 -9.60 -8.45
C TYR A 156 -15.04 -9.48 -8.52
N GLN A 157 -14.31 -10.56 -8.35
CA GLN A 157 -12.87 -10.65 -8.71
C GLN A 157 -12.63 -10.67 -10.23
N THR A 158 -13.66 -10.92 -11.04
CA THR A 158 -13.55 -11.01 -12.51
C THR A 158 -14.31 -9.91 -13.24
N ARG A 159 -15.07 -9.08 -12.55
CA ARG A 159 -15.80 -7.95 -13.12
C ARG A 159 -15.04 -6.65 -12.91
N ALA A 160 -14.88 -5.84 -13.96
CA ALA A 160 -14.19 -4.55 -13.87
C ALA A 160 -14.98 -3.55 -13.02
N MET A 161 -14.26 -2.74 -12.25
CA MET A 161 -14.84 -1.73 -11.35
C MET A 161 -15.72 -0.72 -12.10
N ASP A 162 -15.21 -0.17 -13.19
CA ASP A 162 -15.92 0.81 -14.03
C ASP A 162 -17.20 0.23 -14.67
N GLU A 163 -17.17 -1.04 -15.09
CA GLU A 163 -18.36 -1.73 -15.61
C GLU A 163 -19.44 -1.90 -14.53
N VAL A 164 -19.03 -2.30 -13.31
CA VAL A 164 -20.01 -2.46 -12.21
C VAL A 164 -20.59 -1.12 -11.81
N LEU A 165 -19.76 -0.08 -11.63
CA LEU A 165 -20.25 1.26 -11.31
C LEU A 165 -21.20 1.78 -12.39
N SER A 166 -20.85 1.66 -13.67
CA SER A 166 -21.72 2.09 -14.78
C SER A 166 -23.01 1.27 -14.89
N SER A 167 -23.03 0.03 -14.39
CA SER A 167 -24.25 -0.78 -14.34
C SER A 167 -25.19 -0.40 -13.18
N LEU A 168 -24.65 0.17 -12.11
CA LEU A 168 -25.42 0.59 -10.93
C LEU A 168 -25.95 2.01 -11.07
N PHE A 169 -25.17 2.91 -11.70
CA PHE A 169 -25.47 4.34 -11.76
C PHE A 169 -25.79 4.78 -13.21
N THR A 170 -26.91 5.43 -13.39
CA THR A 170 -27.27 6.05 -14.68
C THR A 170 -26.66 7.44 -14.84
N ASP A 171 -26.24 8.06 -13.73
CA ASP A 171 -25.52 9.33 -13.73
C ASP A 171 -24.00 9.05 -13.76
N PRO A 172 -23.27 9.41 -14.85
CA PRO A 172 -21.83 9.20 -14.95
C PRO A 172 -21.02 9.97 -13.90
N LEU A 173 -21.54 11.12 -13.42
CA LEU A 173 -20.87 11.89 -12.39
C LEU A 173 -20.90 11.15 -11.04
N ALA A 174 -22.04 10.53 -10.69
CA ALA A 174 -22.14 9.71 -9.49
C ALA A 174 -21.14 8.53 -9.52
N ALA A 175 -21.05 7.82 -10.65
CA ALA A 175 -20.08 6.76 -10.84
C ALA A 175 -18.62 7.27 -10.74
N SER A 176 -18.33 8.46 -11.30
CA SER A 176 -17.01 9.10 -11.23
C SER A 176 -16.63 9.51 -9.81
N VAL A 177 -17.58 10.07 -9.04
CA VAL A 177 -17.37 10.43 -7.64
C VAL A 177 -17.02 9.20 -6.82
N LEU A 178 -17.75 8.08 -6.97
CA LEU A 178 -17.48 6.84 -6.24
C LEU A 178 -16.16 6.17 -6.65
N ALA A 179 -15.65 6.46 -7.84
CA ALA A 179 -14.32 6.05 -8.29
C ALA A 179 -13.22 7.04 -7.87
N GLY A 180 -13.56 8.15 -7.22
CA GLY A 180 -12.65 9.27 -7.00
C GLY A 180 -11.45 8.98 -6.09
N ASP A 181 -11.45 7.89 -5.35
CA ASP A 181 -10.32 7.45 -4.53
C ASP A 181 -9.43 6.38 -5.21
N LEU A 182 -9.58 6.18 -6.53
CA LEU A 182 -8.84 5.18 -7.30
C LEU A 182 -7.30 5.23 -7.14
N PRO A 183 -6.63 6.37 -6.81
CA PRO A 183 -5.19 6.37 -6.56
C PRO A 183 -4.78 5.54 -5.35
N LEU A 184 -5.67 5.28 -4.38
CA LEU A 184 -5.37 4.44 -3.20
C LEU A 184 -4.99 3.00 -3.56
N TYR A 185 -5.39 2.53 -4.74
CA TYR A 185 -5.16 1.15 -5.17
C TYR A 185 -4.76 1.05 -6.65
N ALA A 186 -4.39 2.18 -7.26
CA ALA A 186 -4.00 2.30 -8.67
C ALA A 186 -5.03 1.62 -9.58
N ALA A 187 -6.33 1.95 -9.39
CA ALA A 187 -7.40 1.37 -10.18
C ALA A 187 -7.34 1.85 -11.64
N ARG A 188 -7.62 0.94 -12.56
CA ARG A 188 -7.67 1.19 -14.01
C ARG A 188 -8.98 0.69 -14.59
N ALA A 189 -9.56 1.50 -15.47
CA ALA A 189 -10.77 1.12 -16.20
C ALA A 189 -10.56 -0.17 -17.01
N GLY A 190 -11.57 -1.03 -17.03
CA GLY A 190 -11.55 -2.33 -17.71
C GLY A 190 -10.58 -3.38 -17.13
N LYS A 191 -9.90 -3.07 -16.00
CA LYS A 191 -8.84 -3.93 -15.45
C LYS A 191 -8.98 -4.26 -13.98
N THR A 192 -9.26 -3.24 -13.16
CA THR A 192 -9.30 -3.43 -11.71
C THR A 192 -10.58 -4.14 -11.31
N PRO A 193 -10.49 -5.25 -10.53
CA PRO A 193 -11.66 -5.97 -10.08
C PRO A 193 -12.50 -5.13 -9.09
N PHE A 194 -13.82 -5.19 -9.21
CA PHE A 194 -14.72 -4.47 -8.31
C PHE A 194 -14.58 -4.92 -6.85
N SER A 195 -14.26 -6.19 -6.60
CA SER A 195 -14.00 -6.67 -5.24
C SER A 195 -12.88 -5.90 -4.53
N GLN A 196 -11.83 -5.48 -5.24
CA GLN A 196 -10.76 -4.66 -4.66
C GLN A 196 -11.28 -3.29 -4.23
N HIS A 197 -12.11 -2.64 -5.05
CA HIS A 197 -12.78 -1.40 -4.71
C HIS A 197 -13.69 -1.57 -3.49
N ALA A 198 -14.51 -2.63 -3.46
CA ALA A 198 -15.42 -2.90 -2.36
C ALA A 198 -14.69 -3.07 -1.02
N PHE A 199 -13.58 -3.81 -0.98
CA PHE A 199 -12.77 -3.97 0.23
C PHE A 199 -12.18 -2.63 0.72
N ILE A 200 -11.74 -1.78 -0.18
CA ILE A 200 -11.14 -0.48 0.16
C ILE A 200 -12.21 0.48 0.67
N MET A 201 -13.35 0.55 -0.01
CA MET A 201 -14.47 1.38 0.43
C MET A 201 -14.99 0.97 1.80
N ASP A 202 -15.21 -0.32 2.04
CA ASP A 202 -15.62 -0.81 3.36
C ASP A 202 -14.57 -0.51 4.43
N PHE A 203 -13.30 -0.75 4.13
CA PHE A 203 -12.19 -0.56 5.06
C PHE A 203 -12.10 0.87 5.59
N TYR A 204 -12.22 1.88 4.74
CA TYR A 204 -12.12 3.28 5.13
C TYR A 204 -13.46 3.88 5.58
N ASN A 205 -14.58 3.38 5.07
CA ASN A 205 -15.90 3.84 5.49
C ASN A 205 -16.23 3.41 6.93
N ASN A 206 -15.69 2.29 7.41
CA ASN A 206 -15.86 1.84 8.80
C ASN A 206 -15.20 2.79 9.79
N SER A 207 -14.02 3.30 9.51
CA SER A 207 -13.31 4.38 10.22
C SER A 207 -12.00 4.69 9.49
N ALA A 208 -11.48 5.90 9.67
CA ALA A 208 -10.22 6.31 9.04
C ALA A 208 -9.33 7.08 10.04
N TYR A 209 -8.03 6.76 10.06
CA TYR A 209 -7.06 7.29 11.02
C TYR A 209 -5.73 7.62 10.36
N ARG A 210 -5.01 8.60 10.92
CA ARG A 210 -3.59 8.81 10.68
C ARG A 210 -2.76 8.24 11.83
N VAL A 211 -1.51 7.87 11.52
CA VAL A 211 -0.53 7.51 12.55
C VAL A 211 0.12 8.79 13.05
N VAL A 212 0.00 9.06 14.36
CA VAL A 212 0.63 10.23 14.97
C VAL A 212 2.13 10.06 15.01
N GLY A 213 2.86 11.04 14.50
CA GLY A 213 4.32 11.01 14.44
C GLY A 213 4.91 10.19 13.28
N GLY A 214 4.07 9.53 12.47
CA GLY A 214 4.44 8.87 11.22
C GLY A 214 4.38 7.35 11.25
N SER A 215 4.21 6.80 10.06
CA SER A 215 4.01 5.36 9.79
C SER A 215 5.19 4.46 10.18
N ASP A 216 6.40 5.00 10.28
CA ASP A 216 7.60 4.26 10.72
C ASP A 216 7.48 3.73 12.17
N SER A 217 6.63 4.34 13.01
CA SER A 217 6.35 3.84 14.35
C SER A 217 5.80 2.40 14.35
N ILE A 218 5.00 2.03 13.34
CA ILE A 218 4.51 0.65 13.18
C ILE A 218 5.67 -0.31 12.93
N ALA A 219 6.59 0.04 12.04
CA ALA A 219 7.74 -0.81 11.72
C ALA A 219 8.69 -0.98 12.91
N LEU A 220 8.97 0.12 13.63
CA LEU A 220 9.81 0.12 14.81
C LEU A 220 9.19 -0.69 15.96
N ALA A 221 7.87 -0.60 16.15
CA ALA A 221 7.17 -1.41 17.14
C ALA A 221 7.22 -2.90 16.78
N LEU A 222 6.98 -3.27 15.52
CA LEU A 222 7.12 -4.67 15.06
C LEU A 222 8.52 -5.20 15.23
N GLN A 223 9.57 -4.40 14.95
CA GLN A 223 10.96 -4.78 15.20
C GLN A 223 11.17 -5.11 16.66
N ARG A 224 10.78 -4.20 17.58
CA ARG A 224 10.91 -4.45 19.05
C ARG A 224 10.20 -5.73 19.45
N GLN A 225 8.98 -5.95 19.00
CA GLN A 225 8.22 -7.16 19.31
C GLN A 225 8.91 -8.45 18.82
N ILE A 226 9.61 -8.42 17.67
CA ILE A 226 10.38 -9.56 17.16
C ILE A 226 11.60 -9.79 18.06
N GLU A 227 12.35 -8.72 18.38
CA GLU A 227 13.59 -8.78 19.18
C GLU A 227 13.28 -9.20 20.62
N ASP A 228 12.23 -8.68 21.25
CA ASP A 228 11.76 -9.07 22.58
C ASP A 228 11.32 -10.54 22.64
N ALA A 229 10.81 -11.08 21.53
CA ALA A 229 10.49 -12.51 21.39
C ALA A 229 11.71 -13.37 21.07
N GLY A 230 12.93 -12.80 21.00
CA GLY A 230 14.20 -13.50 20.77
C GLY A 230 14.59 -13.64 19.30
N GLY A 231 13.86 -13.04 18.36
CA GLY A 231 14.23 -12.98 16.94
C GLY A 231 15.26 -11.89 16.65
N ARG A 232 15.70 -11.79 15.41
CA ARG A 232 16.68 -10.80 14.97
C ARG A 232 16.20 -10.01 13.77
N VAL A 233 16.40 -8.69 13.77
CA VAL A 233 16.14 -7.82 12.62
C VAL A 233 17.43 -7.08 12.26
N LEU A 234 18.00 -7.39 11.11
CA LEU A 234 19.32 -6.93 10.69
C LEU A 234 19.19 -6.00 9.48
N ILE A 235 19.61 -4.75 9.64
CA ILE A 235 19.69 -3.75 8.56
C ILE A 235 21.04 -3.77 7.87
N ARG A 236 21.14 -3.14 6.68
CA ARG A 236 22.34 -3.14 5.82
C ARG A 236 22.80 -4.55 5.43
N LYS A 237 21.89 -5.51 5.43
CA LYS A 237 22.09 -6.91 5.06
C LYS A 237 21.36 -7.21 3.74
N LYS A 238 21.93 -6.72 2.64
CA LYS A 238 21.39 -6.95 1.30
C LYS A 238 21.62 -8.40 0.89
N ALA A 239 20.55 -9.18 0.79
CA ALA A 239 20.60 -10.52 0.20
C ALA A 239 21.03 -10.44 -1.27
N VAL A 240 22.00 -11.27 -1.65
CA VAL A 240 22.54 -11.35 -3.02
C VAL A 240 22.37 -12.73 -3.63
N LYS A 241 22.18 -13.79 -2.81
CA LYS A 241 21.98 -15.15 -3.30
C LYS A 241 21.19 -15.98 -2.29
N ILE A 242 20.33 -16.85 -2.82
CA ILE A 242 19.68 -17.93 -2.06
C ILE A 242 20.35 -19.23 -2.49
N HIS A 243 21.07 -19.86 -1.59
CA HIS A 243 21.71 -21.15 -1.84
C HIS A 243 20.65 -22.25 -1.83
N CYS A 244 20.66 -23.08 -2.85
CA CYS A 244 19.79 -24.25 -2.97
C CYS A 244 20.64 -25.49 -3.23
N ASN A 245 20.23 -26.61 -2.65
CA ASN A 245 20.65 -27.92 -3.14
C ASN A 245 19.59 -28.43 -4.17
N ASP A 246 19.66 -29.70 -4.55
CA ASP A 246 18.73 -30.30 -5.53
C ASP A 246 17.28 -30.43 -5.01
N VAL A 247 17.05 -30.19 -3.71
CA VAL A 247 15.77 -30.43 -3.05
C VAL A 247 15.15 -29.14 -2.50
N LYS A 248 15.95 -28.26 -1.87
CA LYS A 248 15.44 -27.10 -1.12
C LYS A 248 16.47 -25.95 -1.02
N ALA A 249 16.02 -24.78 -0.58
CA ALA A 249 16.86 -23.69 -0.13
C ALA A 249 17.58 -24.06 1.19
N THR A 250 18.82 -23.66 1.35
CA THR A 250 19.66 -24.05 2.51
C THR A 250 20.21 -22.83 3.26
N ALA A 251 20.39 -21.70 2.59
CA ALA A 251 20.92 -20.48 3.20
C ALA A 251 20.63 -19.25 2.34
N VAL A 252 20.78 -18.08 2.95
CA VAL A 252 20.78 -16.78 2.28
C VAL A 252 22.15 -16.13 2.48
N GLU A 253 22.79 -15.68 1.39
CA GLU A 253 24.04 -14.94 1.38
C GLU A 253 23.77 -13.45 1.21
N THR A 254 24.46 -12.63 2.00
CA THR A 254 24.39 -11.17 1.94
C THR A 254 25.60 -10.55 1.26
N GLN A 255 25.49 -9.31 0.80
CA GLN A 255 26.51 -8.61 0.03
C GLN A 255 27.87 -8.49 0.75
N ASP A 256 27.89 -8.49 2.07
CA ASP A 256 29.09 -8.48 2.91
C ASP A 256 29.70 -9.88 3.12
N GLY A 257 29.16 -10.91 2.45
CA GLY A 257 29.70 -12.28 2.46
C GLY A 257 29.20 -13.14 3.62
N GLU A 258 28.31 -12.64 4.48
CA GLU A 258 27.74 -13.47 5.54
C GLU A 258 26.70 -14.46 4.96
N ILE A 259 26.67 -15.66 5.55
CA ILE A 259 25.76 -16.75 5.14
C ILE A 259 24.86 -17.13 6.32
N TYR A 260 23.57 -16.99 6.12
CA TYR A 260 22.51 -17.32 7.08
C TYR A 260 21.87 -18.65 6.70
N GLY A 261 22.21 -19.72 7.43
CA GLY A 261 21.59 -21.04 7.24
C GLY A 261 20.11 -21.03 7.57
N ALA A 262 19.27 -21.70 6.75
CA ALA A 262 17.83 -21.64 6.87
C ALA A 262 17.18 -23.02 6.63
N ASP A 263 16.21 -23.36 7.48
CA ASP A 263 15.26 -24.44 7.20
C ASP A 263 14.13 -23.94 6.30
N TRP A 264 13.74 -22.68 6.46
CA TRP A 264 12.77 -21.96 5.62
C TRP A 264 13.32 -20.60 5.20
N VAL A 265 13.02 -20.19 3.96
CA VAL A 265 13.29 -18.85 3.46
C VAL A 265 11.97 -18.21 3.09
N VAL A 266 11.76 -16.95 3.50
CA VAL A 266 10.60 -16.14 3.09
C VAL A 266 11.07 -14.91 2.35
N GLY A 267 10.67 -14.76 1.09
CA GLY A 267 10.89 -13.56 0.30
C GLY A 267 9.78 -12.54 0.54
N ALA A 268 10.05 -11.51 1.33
CA ALA A 268 9.17 -10.36 1.55
C ALA A 268 9.61 -9.14 0.73
N ILE A 269 10.20 -9.38 -0.42
CA ILE A 269 10.64 -8.42 -1.44
C ILE A 269 9.88 -8.63 -2.76
N HIS A 270 10.13 -7.76 -3.73
CA HIS A 270 9.49 -7.90 -5.03
C HIS A 270 9.78 -9.28 -5.65
N PRO A 271 8.76 -10.05 -6.14
CA PRO A 271 8.95 -11.43 -6.61
C PRO A 271 9.94 -11.56 -7.77
N LYS A 272 10.03 -10.58 -8.67
CA LYS A 272 11.05 -10.57 -9.73
C LYS A 272 12.46 -10.50 -9.12
N ARG A 273 12.68 -9.66 -8.11
CA ARG A 273 13.95 -9.56 -7.39
C ARG A 273 14.31 -10.83 -6.64
N LEU A 274 13.32 -11.48 -6.04
CA LEU A 274 13.57 -12.77 -5.39
C LEU A 274 14.04 -13.83 -6.39
N LEU A 275 13.44 -13.87 -7.58
CA LEU A 275 13.86 -14.82 -8.62
C LEU A 275 15.29 -14.56 -9.13
N GLU A 276 15.77 -13.31 -9.11
CA GLU A 276 17.15 -12.97 -9.47
C GLU A 276 18.18 -13.52 -8.46
N LEU A 277 17.79 -13.72 -7.19
CA LEU A 277 18.64 -14.31 -6.16
C LEU A 277 18.75 -15.84 -6.27
N LEU A 278 18.02 -16.47 -7.20
CA LEU A 278 17.91 -17.91 -7.34
C LEU A 278 18.61 -18.41 -8.62
N ASP A 279 19.61 -19.22 -8.41
CA ASP A 279 20.22 -20.04 -9.48
C ASP A 279 19.98 -21.52 -9.14
N THR A 280 18.83 -22.05 -9.54
CA THR A 280 18.42 -23.43 -9.24
C THR A 280 17.51 -24.01 -10.31
N ARG A 281 17.65 -25.30 -10.59
CA ARG A 281 16.80 -26.06 -11.50
C ARG A 281 15.39 -26.31 -10.94
N LEU A 282 15.18 -26.10 -9.64
CA LEU A 282 13.86 -26.22 -9.00
C LEU A 282 12.87 -25.20 -9.55
N ILE A 283 13.34 -24.02 -9.99
CA ILE A 283 12.54 -22.99 -10.66
C ILE A 283 12.54 -23.25 -12.18
N ARG A 284 11.45 -23.82 -12.68
CA ARG A 284 11.28 -24.06 -14.12
C ARG A 284 11.22 -22.75 -14.91
N PRO A 285 11.75 -22.72 -16.16
CA PRO A 285 11.72 -21.51 -17.02
C PRO A 285 10.31 -20.92 -17.17
N ALA A 286 9.28 -21.74 -17.35
CA ALA A 286 7.89 -21.28 -17.50
C ALA A 286 7.37 -20.53 -16.25
N PHE A 287 7.73 -20.98 -15.02
CA PHE A 287 7.36 -20.28 -13.80
C PHE A 287 8.08 -18.92 -13.72
N ARG A 288 9.39 -18.91 -13.99
CA ARG A 288 10.19 -17.68 -14.02
C ARG A 288 9.63 -16.68 -15.03
N SER A 289 9.41 -17.11 -16.27
CA SER A 289 8.87 -16.27 -17.33
C SER A 289 7.52 -15.68 -16.96
N ARG A 290 6.60 -16.49 -16.39
CA ARG A 290 5.30 -16.02 -15.93
C ARG A 290 5.42 -14.92 -14.86
N ILE A 291 6.24 -15.11 -13.83
CA ILE A 291 6.41 -14.08 -12.77
C ILE A 291 7.06 -12.82 -13.32
N MET A 292 8.07 -12.97 -14.20
CA MET A 292 8.76 -11.84 -14.84
C MET A 292 7.85 -11.02 -15.75
N SER A 293 6.82 -11.63 -16.36
CA SER A 293 5.89 -10.96 -17.28
C SER A 293 4.69 -10.28 -16.57
N ILE A 294 4.47 -10.47 -15.26
CA ILE A 294 3.36 -9.83 -14.57
C ILE A 294 3.56 -8.31 -14.56
N PRO A 295 2.58 -7.52 -15.07
CA PRO A 295 2.66 -6.07 -15.07
C PRO A 295 2.65 -5.50 -13.66
N GLN A 296 3.20 -4.30 -13.52
CA GLN A 296 3.23 -3.57 -12.26
C GLN A 296 2.06 -2.58 -12.17
N SER A 297 1.73 -2.18 -10.94
CA SER A 297 0.82 -1.07 -10.69
C SER A 297 1.44 0.25 -11.15
N SER A 298 0.63 1.29 -11.21
CA SER A 298 1.04 2.63 -11.60
C SER A 298 2.14 3.17 -10.69
N ALA A 299 3.00 3.98 -11.28
CA ALA A 299 4.04 4.73 -10.58
C ALA A 299 3.61 6.19 -10.35
N VAL A 300 4.32 6.90 -9.48
CA VAL A 300 4.02 8.29 -9.14
C VAL A 300 5.25 9.17 -9.09
N PHE A 301 5.00 10.45 -9.30
CA PHE A 301 5.81 11.56 -8.83
C PHE A 301 5.26 12.00 -7.47
N ALA A 302 6.12 12.12 -6.46
CA ALA A 302 5.74 12.64 -5.15
C ALA A 302 6.42 13.98 -4.89
N LEU A 303 5.62 14.94 -4.42
CA LEU A 303 6.07 16.24 -3.94
C LEU A 303 5.83 16.30 -2.42
N TYR A 304 6.89 16.30 -1.65
CA TYR A 304 6.88 16.46 -0.19
C TYR A 304 7.13 17.92 0.15
N VAL A 305 6.28 18.52 0.98
CA VAL A 305 6.35 19.93 1.33
C VAL A 305 6.41 20.12 2.84
N SER A 306 7.28 21.01 3.31
CA SER A 306 7.16 21.60 4.64
C SER A 306 6.53 22.97 4.55
N PHE A 307 5.76 23.33 5.56
CA PHE A 307 5.05 24.59 5.61
C PHE A 307 5.70 25.56 6.58
N LYS A 308 5.59 26.86 6.29
CA LYS A 308 5.92 27.93 7.22
C LYS A 308 5.02 27.83 8.45
N ASP A 309 5.56 28.18 9.62
CA ASP A 309 4.80 28.14 10.86
C ASP A 309 3.51 28.96 10.78
N GLY A 310 2.39 28.32 11.12
CA GLY A 310 1.07 28.95 11.12
C GLY A 310 0.51 29.32 9.75
N ALA A 311 1.13 28.92 8.65
CA ALA A 311 0.70 29.30 7.30
C ALA A 311 -0.32 28.36 6.65
N MET A 312 -0.27 27.06 6.99
CA MET A 312 -1.17 26.05 6.41
C MET A 312 -2.04 25.45 7.52
N PRO A 313 -3.36 25.67 7.51
CA PRO A 313 -4.28 24.97 8.42
C PRO A 313 -4.18 23.47 8.23
N TYR A 314 -4.21 22.71 9.34
CA TYR A 314 -4.17 21.25 9.26
C TYR A 314 -5.46 20.71 8.63
N MET A 315 -5.31 19.99 7.53
CA MET A 315 -6.40 19.31 6.85
C MET A 315 -6.52 17.87 7.41
N ASN A 316 -7.56 17.63 8.20
CA ASN A 316 -7.82 16.30 8.78
C ASN A 316 -8.63 15.40 7.82
N SER A 317 -8.33 15.50 6.53
CA SER A 317 -8.94 14.76 5.42
C SER A 317 -7.89 14.42 4.39
N ASN A 318 -8.22 13.58 3.42
CA ASN A 318 -7.41 13.36 2.21
C ASN A 318 -8.13 14.03 1.03
N SER A 319 -7.39 14.69 0.15
CA SER A 319 -7.95 15.41 -0.99
C SER A 319 -7.52 14.74 -2.30
N PHE A 320 -8.49 14.22 -3.04
CA PHE A 320 -8.32 13.61 -4.37
C PHE A 320 -8.81 14.60 -5.40
N CYS A 321 -7.88 15.21 -6.13
CA CYS A 321 -8.16 16.30 -7.05
C CYS A 321 -7.95 15.85 -8.49
N TYR A 322 -8.88 16.22 -9.35
CA TYR A 322 -8.85 15.92 -10.78
C TYR A 322 -9.18 17.16 -11.60
N ASN A 323 -8.48 17.38 -12.70
CA ASN A 323 -8.73 18.46 -13.65
C ASN A 323 -9.81 18.09 -14.68
N ALA A 324 -10.76 17.24 -14.30
CA ALA A 324 -11.89 16.79 -15.12
C ALA A 324 -13.01 16.24 -14.23
N HIS A 325 -14.22 16.12 -14.77
CA HIS A 325 -15.35 15.47 -14.08
C HIS A 325 -15.28 13.93 -14.07
N THR A 326 -14.10 13.38 -14.28
CA THR A 326 -13.83 11.94 -14.20
C THR A 326 -12.41 11.67 -13.68
N PRO A 327 -12.22 10.66 -12.80
CA PRO A 327 -10.90 10.28 -12.32
C PRO A 327 -10.20 9.29 -13.27
N TRP A 328 -10.92 8.67 -14.19
CA TRP A 328 -10.45 7.53 -14.99
C TRP A 328 -9.33 7.85 -15.98
N ASN A 329 -9.15 9.12 -16.35
CA ASN A 329 -8.11 9.57 -17.29
C ASN A 329 -6.83 10.07 -16.62
N CYS A 330 -6.68 9.92 -15.30
CA CYS A 330 -5.56 10.50 -14.56
C CYS A 330 -4.18 9.87 -14.92
N GLU A 331 -4.16 8.64 -15.46
CA GLU A 331 -2.95 8.00 -15.99
C GLU A 331 -2.74 8.24 -17.51
N ASP A 332 -3.77 8.69 -18.21
CA ASP A 332 -3.72 8.94 -19.65
C ASP A 332 -3.44 10.42 -19.92
N TYR A 333 -2.20 10.81 -19.67
CA TYR A 333 -1.73 12.18 -19.84
C TYR A 333 -0.62 12.28 -20.88
N THR A 334 -0.46 13.47 -21.43
CA THR A 334 0.69 13.89 -22.21
C THR A 334 1.59 14.79 -21.39
N ASP A 335 2.77 15.09 -21.90
CA ASP A 335 3.67 16.04 -21.23
C ASP A 335 3.01 17.40 -20.98
N SER A 336 2.18 17.89 -21.91
CA SER A 336 1.53 19.21 -21.83
C SER A 336 0.38 19.31 -20.83
N ASP A 337 -0.33 18.20 -20.53
CA ASP A 337 -1.52 18.19 -19.68
C ASP A 337 -1.31 17.48 -18.32
N TRP A 338 -0.08 17.08 -18.02
CA TRP A 338 0.27 16.60 -16.70
C TRP A 338 0.36 17.74 -15.65
N PRO A 339 -0.14 17.57 -14.41
CA PRO A 339 -0.86 16.42 -13.88
C PRO A 339 -2.37 16.50 -14.22
N LYS A 340 -3.01 15.37 -14.54
CA LYS A 340 -4.48 15.29 -14.69
C LYS A 340 -5.21 15.08 -13.37
N GLY A 341 -4.50 14.60 -12.36
CA GLY A 341 -5.03 14.44 -11.01
C GLY A 341 -3.91 14.18 -10.01
N PHE A 342 -4.22 14.39 -8.75
CA PHE A 342 -3.29 14.18 -7.64
C PHE A 342 -4.03 13.88 -6.35
N LEU A 343 -3.33 13.23 -5.43
CA LEU A 343 -3.75 13.00 -4.04
C LEU A 343 -2.92 13.88 -3.13
N TYR A 344 -3.57 14.67 -2.27
CA TYR A 344 -2.94 15.54 -1.29
C TYR A 344 -3.30 15.17 0.13
N MET A 345 -2.30 15.06 1.00
CA MET A 345 -2.45 14.68 2.39
C MET A 345 -1.47 15.43 3.29
N HIS A 346 -1.89 15.70 4.54
CA HIS A 346 -1.01 16.16 5.59
C HIS A 346 -0.52 14.99 6.44
N MET A 347 0.71 15.09 6.92
CA MET A 347 1.21 14.18 7.96
C MET A 347 0.69 14.62 9.33
N CYS A 348 0.26 13.67 10.16
CA CYS A 348 -0.13 13.93 11.53
C CYS A 348 1.10 13.90 12.45
N HIS A 349 1.65 15.07 12.76
CA HIS A 349 2.79 15.20 13.69
C HIS A 349 2.37 15.10 15.15
N GLU A 350 1.18 15.62 15.47
CA GLU A 350 0.56 15.59 16.79
C GLU A 350 -0.96 15.55 16.64
N ASP A 351 -1.65 14.91 17.58
CA ASP A 351 -3.11 14.85 17.59
C ASP A 351 -3.69 16.24 17.91
N GLY A 352 -4.79 16.59 17.22
CA GLY A 352 -5.44 17.89 17.39
C GLY A 352 -4.63 19.09 16.85
N ALA A 353 -3.63 18.86 16.00
CA ALA A 353 -2.84 19.94 15.40
C ALA A 353 -3.72 20.95 14.67
N ARG A 354 -3.52 22.25 14.95
CA ARG A 354 -4.18 23.35 14.24
C ARG A 354 -3.51 23.64 12.90
N TRP A 355 -2.19 23.47 12.82
CA TRP A 355 -1.37 23.82 11.69
C TRP A 355 -0.60 22.61 11.15
N ALA A 356 -0.55 22.46 9.85
CA ALA A 356 0.25 21.44 9.20
C ALA A 356 1.74 21.82 9.23
N LYS A 357 2.60 20.84 9.55
CA LYS A 357 4.06 20.98 9.46
C LYS A 357 4.58 20.43 8.14
N SER A 358 3.97 19.37 7.63
CA SER A 358 4.34 18.78 6.34
C SER A 358 3.16 18.11 5.66
N GLY A 359 3.30 17.90 4.35
CA GLY A 359 2.33 17.21 3.52
C GLY A 359 3.01 16.54 2.33
N VAL A 360 2.23 15.73 1.61
CA VAL A 360 2.64 15.07 0.38
C VAL A 360 1.57 15.20 -0.68
N VAL A 361 2.02 15.45 -1.91
CA VAL A 361 1.19 15.43 -3.11
C VAL A 361 1.70 14.33 -4.02
N LEU A 362 0.82 13.41 -4.41
CA LEU A 362 1.14 12.28 -5.29
C LEU A 362 0.39 12.44 -6.61
N SER A 363 1.09 12.41 -7.72
CA SER A 363 0.50 12.38 -9.06
C SER A 363 1.08 11.24 -9.87
N TYR A 364 0.29 10.59 -10.72
CA TYR A 364 0.78 9.53 -11.58
C TYR A 364 1.91 10.02 -12.49
N MET A 365 2.94 9.17 -12.64
CA MET A 365 4.05 9.40 -13.55
C MET A 365 4.53 8.07 -14.12
N ASN A 366 4.67 7.99 -15.44
CA ASN A 366 5.14 6.79 -16.10
C ASN A 366 6.66 6.62 -15.95
N MET A 367 7.14 5.39 -15.74
CA MET A 367 8.56 5.08 -15.67
C MET A 367 9.30 5.52 -16.95
N SER A 368 8.63 5.51 -18.11
CA SER A 368 9.21 5.93 -19.41
C SER A 368 9.77 7.35 -19.39
N GLU A 369 9.20 8.26 -18.59
CA GLU A 369 9.65 9.65 -18.48
C GLU A 369 11.03 9.78 -17.82
N VAL A 370 11.35 8.83 -16.95
CA VAL A 370 12.60 8.84 -16.17
C VAL A 370 13.56 7.70 -16.53
N LEU A 371 13.19 6.90 -17.54
CA LEU A 371 13.93 5.69 -17.91
C LEU A 371 15.38 5.98 -18.35
N LYS A 372 15.64 7.14 -18.98
CA LYS A 372 16.99 7.55 -19.40
C LYS A 372 17.99 7.67 -18.23
N TRP A 373 17.50 7.86 -17.00
CA TRP A 373 18.34 7.91 -15.80
C TRP A 373 18.38 6.59 -15.01
N LYS A 374 17.73 5.53 -15.52
CA LYS A 374 17.79 4.21 -14.88
C LYS A 374 19.24 3.71 -14.84
N GLY A 375 19.65 3.15 -13.71
CA GLY A 375 21.04 2.64 -13.50
C GLY A 375 22.05 3.71 -13.09
N THR A 376 21.69 4.99 -13.05
CA THR A 376 22.55 6.02 -12.45
C THR A 376 22.50 5.95 -10.93
N PRO A 377 23.59 6.26 -10.22
CA PRO A 377 23.63 6.19 -8.76
C PRO A 377 22.63 7.14 -8.09
N LEU A 378 21.98 6.68 -7.03
CA LEU A 378 21.09 7.49 -6.22
C LEU A 378 21.80 8.76 -5.72
N GLY A 379 21.17 9.93 -5.88
CA GLY A 379 21.72 11.24 -5.51
C GLY A 379 22.81 11.77 -6.44
N ARG A 380 23.10 11.09 -7.57
CA ARG A 380 24.12 11.49 -8.56
C ARG A 380 23.64 11.26 -10.00
N ARG A 381 22.37 11.62 -10.30
CA ARG A 381 21.75 11.37 -11.61
C ARG A 381 21.99 12.46 -12.66
N GLY A 382 22.69 13.54 -12.26
CA GLY A 382 22.99 14.68 -13.14
C GLY A 382 22.00 15.85 -13.00
N GLN A 383 22.42 17.02 -13.54
CA GLN A 383 21.64 18.26 -13.40
C GLN A 383 20.34 18.19 -14.18
N ASP A 384 20.33 17.55 -15.33
CA ASP A 384 19.14 17.38 -16.17
C ASP A 384 18.01 16.56 -15.46
N TYR A 385 18.38 15.67 -14.54
CA TYR A 385 17.40 14.98 -13.69
C TYR A 385 16.83 15.90 -12.61
N GLU A 386 17.67 16.73 -11.99
CA GLU A 386 17.22 17.72 -11.00
C GLU A 386 16.33 18.79 -11.66
N ASP A 387 16.69 19.25 -12.87
CA ASP A 387 15.89 20.20 -13.65
C ASP A 387 14.52 19.62 -14.02
N PHE A 388 14.47 18.37 -14.45
CA PHE A 388 13.21 17.64 -14.70
C PHE A 388 12.33 17.58 -13.44
N LYS A 389 12.91 17.20 -12.31
CA LYS A 389 12.15 17.15 -11.04
C LYS A 389 11.65 18.52 -10.61
N GLN A 390 12.45 19.56 -10.81
CA GLN A 390 12.06 20.92 -10.49
C GLN A 390 10.88 21.39 -11.35
N GLU A 391 10.94 21.14 -12.65
CA GLU A 391 9.84 21.46 -13.57
C GLU A 391 8.54 20.78 -13.15
N ARG A 392 8.59 19.45 -12.90
CA ARG A 392 7.42 18.69 -12.45
C ARG A 392 6.87 19.16 -11.10
N ALA A 393 7.75 19.52 -10.17
CA ALA A 393 7.34 20.08 -8.88
C ALA A 393 6.59 21.41 -9.03
N LEU A 394 7.10 22.33 -9.85
CA LEU A 394 6.46 23.63 -10.09
C LEU A 394 5.08 23.48 -10.75
N ARG A 395 4.95 22.59 -11.74
CA ARG A 395 3.65 22.29 -12.37
C ARG A 395 2.65 21.68 -11.40
N LEU A 396 3.11 20.78 -10.51
CA LEU A 396 2.25 20.19 -9.50
C LEU A 396 1.85 21.22 -8.43
N MET A 397 2.74 22.15 -8.05
CA MET A 397 2.40 23.29 -7.17
C MET A 397 1.37 24.22 -7.80
N GLU A 398 1.46 24.50 -9.09
CA GLU A 398 0.46 25.30 -9.82
C GLU A 398 -0.92 24.61 -9.83
N ALA A 399 -0.95 23.30 -10.08
CA ALA A 399 -2.18 22.52 -9.99
C ALA A 399 -2.75 22.52 -8.55
N MET A 400 -1.88 22.40 -7.54
CA MET A 400 -2.28 22.51 -6.14
C MET A 400 -2.89 23.88 -5.82
N GLU A 401 -2.33 24.97 -6.30
CA GLU A 401 -2.85 26.31 -6.04
C GLU A 401 -4.28 26.51 -6.59
N LYS A 402 -4.62 25.84 -7.71
CA LYS A 402 -5.98 25.86 -8.28
C LYS A 402 -7.01 25.23 -7.34
N HIS A 403 -6.70 24.07 -6.72
CA HIS A 403 -7.61 23.31 -5.86
C HIS A 403 -7.51 23.72 -4.38
N HIS A 404 -6.34 24.20 -3.95
CA HIS A 404 -6.00 24.63 -2.59
C HIS A 404 -5.33 26.01 -2.60
N PRO A 405 -6.10 27.10 -2.77
CA PRO A 405 -5.56 28.47 -2.82
C PRO A 405 -4.72 28.83 -1.60
N GLY A 406 -3.55 29.41 -1.82
CA GLY A 406 -2.58 29.76 -0.78
C GLY A 406 -1.55 28.67 -0.48
N PHE A 407 -1.64 27.49 -1.14
CA PHE A 407 -0.70 26.40 -0.95
C PHE A 407 0.76 26.84 -1.21
N SER A 408 1.02 27.42 -2.37
CA SER A 408 2.37 27.83 -2.78
C SER A 408 2.98 28.88 -1.82
N ALA A 409 2.17 29.80 -1.33
CA ALA A 409 2.60 30.82 -0.38
C ALA A 409 2.95 30.24 1.01
N ALA A 410 2.29 29.15 1.40
CA ALA A 410 2.51 28.46 2.67
C ALA A 410 3.74 27.54 2.66
N VAL A 411 4.16 27.06 1.49
CA VAL A 411 5.32 26.16 1.35
C VAL A 411 6.61 26.88 1.75
N GLU A 412 7.40 26.22 2.60
CA GLU A 412 8.73 26.69 3.01
C GLU A 412 9.83 25.94 2.24
N ASN A 413 9.77 24.61 2.25
CA ASN A 413 10.70 23.76 1.50
C ASN A 413 9.93 22.62 0.83
N TRP A 414 10.51 22.08 -0.24
CA TRP A 414 9.97 20.94 -0.92
C TRP A 414 11.05 19.97 -1.39
N TYR A 415 10.66 18.69 -1.56
CA TYR A 415 11.49 17.59 -2.01
C TYR A 415 10.65 16.71 -2.94
N THR A 416 11.30 15.96 -3.80
CA THR A 416 10.60 15.12 -4.78
C THR A 416 11.14 13.71 -4.83
N SER A 417 10.27 12.79 -5.19
CA SER A 417 10.64 11.44 -5.65
C SER A 417 9.98 11.13 -6.99
N THR A 418 10.58 10.22 -7.74
CA THR A 418 10.11 9.77 -9.05
C THR A 418 9.94 8.25 -9.03
N PRO A 419 9.41 7.62 -10.09
CA PRO A 419 9.39 6.16 -10.23
C PRO A 419 10.74 5.48 -9.98
N LEU A 420 11.87 6.14 -10.28
CA LEU A 420 13.21 5.61 -9.98
C LEU A 420 13.49 5.49 -8.49
N THR A 421 12.90 6.35 -7.66
CA THR A 421 13.04 6.24 -6.20
C THR A 421 12.38 4.95 -5.70
N TYR A 422 11.18 4.62 -6.20
CA TYR A 422 10.52 3.36 -5.87
C TYR A 422 11.31 2.14 -6.36
N LEU A 423 11.86 2.21 -7.58
CA LEU A 423 12.76 1.16 -8.10
C LEU A 423 13.96 0.93 -7.17
N ASP A 424 14.62 2.00 -6.72
CA ASP A 424 15.83 1.91 -5.89
C ASP A 424 15.53 1.32 -4.50
N TYR A 425 14.40 1.71 -3.88
CA TYR A 425 14.09 1.31 -2.50
C TYR A 425 13.25 0.02 -2.41
N THR A 426 12.41 -0.26 -3.39
CA THR A 426 11.48 -1.41 -3.34
C THR A 426 11.80 -2.50 -4.35
N GLY A 427 12.64 -2.21 -5.35
CA GLY A 427 12.96 -3.12 -6.44
C GLY A 427 11.83 -3.28 -7.47
N ALA A 428 10.78 -2.45 -7.42
CA ALA A 428 9.71 -2.45 -8.43
C ALA A 428 10.24 -1.86 -9.75
N GLU A 429 10.40 -2.70 -10.78
CA GLU A 429 11.09 -2.30 -12.02
C GLU A 429 10.45 -1.13 -12.76
N ASP A 430 9.13 -1.05 -12.73
CA ASP A 430 8.35 0.03 -13.35
C ASP A 430 8.03 1.15 -12.33
N GLY A 431 8.67 1.15 -11.15
CA GLY A 431 8.43 2.12 -10.09
C GLY A 431 7.06 2.04 -9.44
N GLY A 432 6.32 0.93 -9.65
CA GLY A 432 4.96 0.76 -9.19
C GLY A 432 4.83 0.86 -7.68
N MET A 433 3.86 1.66 -7.20
CA MET A 433 3.62 1.90 -5.78
C MET A 433 3.16 0.66 -5.03
N TYR A 434 2.31 -0.14 -5.68
CA TYR A 434 1.58 -1.24 -5.04
C TYR A 434 2.03 -2.62 -5.53
N GLY A 435 3.22 -2.71 -6.14
CA GLY A 435 3.76 -3.94 -6.67
C GLY A 435 3.01 -4.42 -7.93
N VAL A 436 2.70 -5.71 -8.01
CA VAL A 436 2.04 -6.29 -9.20
C VAL A 436 0.62 -5.75 -9.39
N ALA A 437 0.26 -5.42 -10.65
CA ALA A 437 -1.07 -4.95 -10.99
C ALA A 437 -2.14 -6.02 -10.72
N LYS A 438 -3.30 -5.59 -10.27
CA LYS A 438 -4.50 -6.41 -10.13
C LYS A 438 -5.34 -6.21 -11.41
N ASP A 439 -5.14 -7.09 -12.39
CA ASP A 439 -5.74 -7.00 -13.71
C ASP A 439 -6.59 -8.25 -13.99
N ILE A 440 -7.91 -8.06 -14.13
CA ILE A 440 -8.86 -9.14 -14.38
C ILE A 440 -8.57 -9.91 -15.69
N SER A 441 -7.98 -9.24 -16.69
CA SER A 441 -7.65 -9.86 -17.98
C SER A 441 -6.59 -10.95 -17.87
N LEU A 442 -5.77 -10.91 -16.81
CA LEU A 442 -4.71 -11.89 -16.57
C LEU A 442 -5.20 -13.12 -15.81
N GLY A 443 -6.36 -13.04 -15.16
CA GLY A 443 -6.91 -14.12 -14.35
C GLY A 443 -5.89 -14.71 -13.36
N ALA A 444 -5.81 -16.03 -13.30
CA ALA A 444 -4.88 -16.74 -12.40
C ALA A 444 -3.39 -16.49 -12.77
N ALA A 445 -3.08 -16.19 -14.03
CA ALA A 445 -1.70 -15.94 -14.48
C ALA A 445 -1.11 -14.66 -13.88
N GLY A 446 -1.95 -13.65 -13.58
CA GLY A 446 -1.55 -12.40 -12.94
C GLY A 446 -1.34 -12.52 -11.42
N ARG A 447 -1.59 -13.66 -10.81
CA ARG A 447 -1.45 -13.85 -9.36
C ARG A 447 -0.07 -14.37 -9.00
N VAL A 448 0.54 -13.79 -7.97
CA VAL A 448 1.79 -14.28 -7.37
C VAL A 448 1.43 -15.27 -6.26
N PRO A 449 1.80 -16.55 -6.35
CA PRO A 449 1.50 -17.52 -5.30
C PRO A 449 2.42 -17.30 -4.09
N TYR A 450 1.94 -17.54 -2.88
CA TYR A 450 2.79 -17.53 -1.68
C TYR A 450 3.77 -18.71 -1.63
N ARG A 451 3.48 -19.83 -2.30
CA ARG A 451 4.39 -20.97 -2.46
C ARG A 451 5.16 -20.85 -3.78
N THR A 452 6.47 -20.99 -3.71
CA THR A 452 7.30 -21.12 -4.91
C THR A 452 7.42 -22.57 -5.36
N LYS A 453 8.26 -22.83 -6.36
CA LYS A 453 8.61 -24.20 -6.77
C LYS A 453 9.79 -24.79 -5.96
N VAL A 454 10.44 -23.98 -5.13
CA VAL A 454 11.38 -24.45 -4.09
C VAL A 454 10.55 -24.75 -2.86
N PRO A 455 10.53 -25.99 -2.34
CA PRO A 455 9.56 -26.44 -1.34
C PRO A 455 9.52 -25.60 -0.05
N ASN A 456 10.66 -25.12 0.41
CA ASN A 456 10.82 -24.33 1.63
C ASN A 456 11.10 -22.83 1.38
N LEU A 457 10.75 -22.32 0.19
CA LEU A 457 10.82 -20.92 -0.16
C LEU A 457 9.42 -20.37 -0.38
N LEU A 458 9.00 -19.47 0.50
CA LEU A 458 7.72 -18.81 0.45
C LEU A 458 7.86 -17.33 0.05
N LEU A 459 6.75 -16.74 -0.42
CA LEU A 459 6.62 -15.32 -0.72
C LEU A 459 5.65 -14.68 0.27
N SER A 460 5.92 -13.44 0.69
CA SER A 460 5.05 -12.63 1.55
C SER A 460 5.02 -11.18 1.09
N GLY A 461 4.07 -10.40 1.62
CA GLY A 461 3.96 -8.96 1.35
C GLY A 461 2.97 -8.61 0.25
N GLN A 462 3.00 -7.33 -0.18
CA GLN A 462 1.98 -6.70 -1.05
C GLN A 462 1.76 -7.38 -2.42
N ASN A 463 2.73 -8.15 -2.90
CA ASN A 463 2.64 -8.82 -4.20
C ASN A 463 1.85 -10.11 -4.16
N VAL A 464 1.72 -10.75 -2.99
CA VAL A 464 1.14 -12.09 -2.84
C VAL A 464 -0.39 -12.04 -2.85
N ASN A 465 -0.98 -11.17 -2.02
CA ASN A 465 -2.43 -11.06 -1.91
C ASN A 465 -2.91 -9.68 -2.37
N SER A 466 -2.79 -8.69 -1.51
CA SER A 466 -3.16 -7.31 -1.79
C SER A 466 -2.12 -6.37 -1.18
N HIS A 467 -2.10 -5.14 -1.67
CA HIS A 467 -1.33 -4.04 -1.11
C HIS A 467 -2.12 -3.32 0.01
N GLY A 468 -1.53 -2.24 0.55
CA GLY A 468 -2.06 -1.55 1.72
C GLY A 468 -1.81 -2.35 3.01
N ILE A 469 -1.96 -1.70 4.15
CA ILE A 469 -1.59 -2.30 5.44
C ILE A 469 -2.36 -3.59 5.72
N LEU A 470 -3.69 -3.57 5.57
CA LEU A 470 -4.53 -4.74 5.79
C LEU A 470 -4.23 -5.85 4.77
N GLY A 471 -4.14 -5.51 3.48
CA GLY A 471 -3.88 -6.49 2.42
C GLY A 471 -2.54 -7.21 2.59
N VAL A 472 -1.50 -6.51 3.04
CA VAL A 472 -0.18 -7.09 3.36
C VAL A 472 -0.27 -8.02 4.56
N ILE A 473 -0.93 -7.61 5.65
CA ILE A 473 -1.06 -8.43 6.86
C ILE A 473 -1.86 -9.70 6.56
N VAL A 474 -2.95 -9.60 5.82
CA VAL A 474 -3.73 -10.76 5.38
C VAL A 474 -2.88 -11.72 4.54
N GLY A 475 -2.12 -11.19 3.58
CA GLY A 475 -1.16 -11.98 2.79
C GLY A 475 -0.12 -12.68 3.67
N THR A 476 0.34 -12.01 4.71
CA THR A 476 1.26 -12.59 5.71
C THR A 476 0.62 -13.76 6.47
N ILE A 477 -0.62 -13.60 6.93
CA ILE A 477 -1.37 -14.66 7.62
C ILE A 477 -1.49 -15.90 6.71
N VAL A 478 -1.84 -15.70 5.43
CA VAL A 478 -1.90 -16.78 4.43
C VAL A 478 -0.55 -17.46 4.26
N THR A 479 0.53 -16.69 4.19
CA THR A 479 1.89 -17.25 4.05
C THR A 479 2.31 -18.04 5.29
N CYS A 480 2.10 -17.50 6.48
CA CYS A 480 2.44 -18.18 7.75
C CYS A 480 1.59 -19.43 7.99
N SER A 481 0.35 -19.47 7.50
CA SER A 481 -0.51 -20.68 7.56
C SER A 481 0.05 -21.87 6.77
N ALA A 482 1.09 -21.64 5.92
CA ALA A 482 1.81 -22.75 5.28
C ALA A 482 2.75 -23.50 6.24
N LEU A 483 3.13 -22.89 7.35
CA LEU A 483 4.08 -23.39 8.35
C LEU A 483 3.39 -23.73 9.68
N LEU A 484 2.20 -23.22 9.91
CA LEU A 484 1.47 -23.37 11.16
C LEU A 484 0.26 -24.29 10.99
N PRO A 485 -0.23 -24.90 12.08
CA PRO A 485 -1.48 -25.67 12.04
C PRO A 485 -2.64 -24.82 11.49
N PRO A 486 -3.57 -25.42 10.73
CA PRO A 486 -4.74 -24.72 10.22
C PRO A 486 -5.53 -24.00 11.33
N GLY A 487 -5.94 -22.77 11.08
CA GLY A 487 -6.70 -21.96 12.02
C GLY A 487 -5.91 -21.33 13.18
N ARG A 488 -4.65 -21.72 13.39
CA ARG A 488 -3.84 -21.30 14.54
C ARG A 488 -3.79 -19.78 14.72
N ILE A 489 -3.54 -19.02 13.65
CA ILE A 489 -3.42 -17.57 13.70
C ILE A 489 -4.80 -16.94 13.98
N TYR A 490 -5.85 -17.44 13.35
CA TYR A 490 -7.22 -16.96 13.58
C TYR A 490 -7.67 -17.20 15.04
N GLU A 491 -7.34 -18.36 15.62
CA GLU A 491 -7.57 -18.64 17.04
C GLU A 491 -6.82 -17.65 17.94
N GLN A 492 -5.57 -17.32 17.60
CA GLN A 492 -4.78 -16.36 18.36
C GLN A 492 -5.39 -14.94 18.31
N ILE A 493 -5.84 -14.50 17.12
CA ILE A 493 -6.49 -13.20 16.94
C ILE A 493 -7.86 -13.16 17.63
N SER A 494 -8.62 -14.26 17.61
CA SER A 494 -9.95 -14.32 18.23
C SER A 494 -9.95 -14.28 19.75
N ARG A 495 -8.82 -14.58 20.40
CA ARG A 495 -8.66 -14.54 21.87
C ARG A 495 -8.32 -13.15 22.42
N ILE A 496 -8.11 -12.19 21.55
CA ILE A 496 -7.77 -10.80 21.85
C ILE A 496 -9.01 -9.90 21.73
#